data_274155cb746cc6a140433717ae34e954
#
_entry.id   274155cb746cc6a140433717ae34e954
#
_cell.length_a   1.000
_cell.length_b   1.000
_cell.length_c   1.000
_cell.angle_alpha   90.00
_cell.angle_beta   90.00
_cell.angle_gamma   90.00
#
_symmetry.space_group_name_H-M   'P 1'
#
loop_
_entity.id
_entity.type
_entity.pdbx_description
1 polymer ?
#
loop_
_entity_poly.entity_id
_entity_poly.type
_entity_poly.pdbx_seq_one_letter_code
_entity_poly.pdbx_strand_id
1 'polypeptide(L)'
;MNRVIKTIEKIIVDLIIVVLAIIAILAILGFCQVNIQKKQYINIFGYSVLSAETGSMSPTIEKGDIVIIKIGDEIKENDIITYKKDNVLITHRISKINENTIIAKGDYNNTDDVPIQKEQVIGKVVFIVNNVEIWKKVFTDAHVIIPVIITVILFVALISYKEKKGEENDW
;
A
#
# COMPACT_ATOMS: atom_id res chain seq x y z
N MET A 1 -33.36 21.26 14.13
CA MET A 1 -31.93 21.36 13.77
C MET A 1 -31.07 20.34 14.51
N ASN A 2 -31.23 20.15 15.83
CA ASN A 2 -30.40 19.22 16.62
C ASN A 2 -30.54 17.72 16.26
N ARG A 3 -31.72 17.25 15.86
CA ARG A 3 -31.95 15.85 15.53
C ARG A 3 -31.24 15.43 14.25
N VAL A 4 -31.21 16.28 13.22
CA VAL A 4 -30.52 16.05 11.96
C VAL A 4 -28.99 16.00 12.15
N ILE A 5 -28.46 16.93 12.97
CA ILE A 5 -27.03 17.00 13.29
C ILE A 5 -26.58 15.69 14.00
N LYS A 6 -27.32 15.26 15.04
CA LYS A 6 -27.02 14.00 15.74
C LYS A 6 -27.07 12.77 14.82
N THR A 7 -27.99 12.76 13.85
CA THR A 7 -28.05 11.68 12.86
C THR A 7 -26.82 11.68 11.93
N ILE A 8 -26.39 12.86 11.46
CA ILE A 8 -25.21 13.00 10.62
C ILE A 8 -23.94 12.59 11.39
N GLU A 9 -23.77 13.04 12.63
CA GLU A 9 -22.66 12.66 13.51
C GLU A 9 -22.58 11.14 13.68
N LYS A 10 -23.72 10.50 13.96
CA LYS A 10 -23.78 9.03 14.07
C LYS A 10 -23.36 8.33 12.78
N ILE A 11 -23.87 8.76 11.62
CA ILE A 11 -23.51 8.19 10.32
C ILE A 11 -22.00 8.31 10.06
N ILE A 12 -21.40 9.46 10.39
CA ILE A 12 -19.95 9.67 10.23
C ILE A 12 -19.16 8.71 11.13
N VAL A 13 -19.56 8.57 12.40
CA VAL A 13 -18.90 7.66 13.35
C VAL A 13 -19.02 6.20 12.86
N ASP A 14 -20.22 5.77 12.47
CA ASP A 14 -20.45 4.43 11.96
C ASP A 14 -19.59 4.15 10.70
N LEU A 15 -19.49 5.14 9.80
CA LEU A 15 -18.63 5.03 8.61
C LEU A 15 -17.15 4.88 8.99
N ILE A 16 -16.67 5.67 9.95
CA ILE A 16 -15.27 5.57 10.43
C ILE A 16 -15.02 4.19 11.04
N ILE A 17 -15.93 3.66 11.84
CA ILE A 17 -15.82 2.33 12.45
C ILE A 17 -15.73 1.26 11.35
N VAL A 18 -16.57 1.32 10.32
CA VAL A 18 -16.56 0.39 9.20
C VAL A 18 -15.22 0.45 8.45
N VAL A 19 -14.71 1.64 8.16
CA VAL A 19 -13.41 1.81 7.49
C VAL A 19 -12.27 1.23 8.34
N LEU A 20 -12.25 1.51 9.64
CA LEU A 20 -11.25 0.97 10.56
C LEU A 20 -11.33 -0.56 10.65
N ALA A 21 -12.53 -1.14 10.67
CA ALA A 21 -12.72 -2.58 10.66
C ALA A 21 -12.18 -3.21 9.36
N ILE A 22 -12.42 -2.61 8.21
CA ILE A 22 -11.88 -3.07 6.93
C ILE A 22 -10.34 -3.03 6.94
N ILE A 23 -9.75 -1.92 7.41
CA ILE A 23 -8.29 -1.79 7.53
C ILE A 23 -7.72 -2.87 8.45
N ALA A 24 -8.35 -3.12 9.59
CA ALA A 24 -7.91 -4.16 10.53
C ALA A 24 -7.97 -5.56 9.89
N ILE A 25 -9.05 -5.89 9.16
CA ILE A 25 -9.18 -7.17 8.45
C ILE A 25 -8.06 -7.31 7.40
N LEU A 26 -7.81 -6.28 6.59
CA LEU A 26 -6.75 -6.31 5.59
C LEU A 26 -5.36 -6.46 6.23
N ALA A 27 -5.11 -5.82 7.36
CA ALA A 27 -3.86 -5.96 8.13
C ALA A 27 -3.67 -7.39 8.65
N ILE A 28 -4.73 -8.01 9.18
CA ILE A 28 -4.70 -9.40 9.66
C ILE A 28 -4.44 -10.36 8.49
N LEU A 29 -5.12 -10.18 7.35
CA LEU A 29 -4.90 -10.99 6.15
C LEU A 29 -3.45 -10.86 5.65
N GLY A 30 -2.91 -9.65 5.62
CA GLY A 30 -1.52 -9.40 5.25
C GLY A 30 -0.54 -10.08 6.22
N PHE A 31 -0.76 -9.93 7.52
CA PHE A 31 0.03 -10.59 8.55
C PHE A 31 0.05 -12.12 8.39
N CYS A 32 -1.11 -12.73 8.14
CA CYS A 32 -1.22 -14.17 7.89
C CYS A 32 -0.43 -14.61 6.65
N GLN A 33 -0.52 -13.85 5.54
CA GLN A 33 0.21 -14.19 4.32
C GLN A 33 1.72 -14.16 4.52
N VAL A 34 2.25 -13.14 5.19
CA VAL A 34 3.70 -12.98 5.39
C VAL A 34 4.23 -13.92 6.46
N ASN A 35 3.58 -14.00 7.63
CA ASN A 35 4.13 -14.71 8.78
C ASN A 35 3.77 -16.19 8.81
N ILE A 36 2.55 -16.56 8.42
CA ILE A 36 2.07 -17.95 8.46
C ILE A 36 2.37 -18.65 7.13
N GLN A 37 1.99 -18.05 6.00
CA GLN A 37 2.19 -18.64 4.68
C GLN A 37 3.60 -18.41 4.12
N LYS A 38 4.45 -17.62 4.82
CA LYS A 38 5.83 -17.27 4.41
C LYS A 38 5.92 -16.67 3.01
N LYS A 39 4.87 -15.97 2.58
CA LYS A 39 4.88 -15.24 1.30
C LYS A 39 5.75 -14.00 1.40
N GLN A 40 6.50 -13.71 0.35
CA GLN A 40 7.35 -12.53 0.27
C GLN A 40 6.58 -11.25 -0.12
N TYR A 41 5.33 -11.40 -0.48
CA TYR A 41 4.45 -10.29 -0.84
C TYR A 41 3.02 -10.59 -0.38
N ILE A 42 2.26 -9.54 -0.15
CA ILE A 42 0.86 -9.62 0.25
C ILE A 42 0.00 -9.57 -1.00
N ASN A 43 -0.92 -10.52 -1.18
CA ASN A 43 -1.90 -10.51 -2.25
C ASN A 43 -3.26 -10.09 -1.70
N ILE A 44 -3.76 -8.93 -2.15
CA ILE A 44 -5.08 -8.42 -1.83
C ILE A 44 -5.85 -8.25 -3.14
N PHE A 45 -6.86 -9.08 -3.37
CA PHE A 45 -7.70 -9.06 -4.58
C PHE A 45 -6.92 -9.07 -5.91
N GLY A 46 -5.81 -9.80 -5.98
CA GLY A 46 -4.98 -9.87 -7.18
C GLY A 46 -3.95 -8.75 -7.31
N TYR A 47 -3.82 -7.89 -6.33
CA TYR A 47 -2.81 -6.83 -6.29
C TYR A 47 -1.83 -7.01 -5.15
N SER A 48 -0.62 -6.50 -5.33
CA SER A 48 0.37 -6.39 -4.27
C SER A 48 1.06 -5.04 -4.31
N VAL A 49 1.50 -4.59 -3.13
CA VAL A 49 2.21 -3.33 -2.94
C VAL A 49 3.63 -3.66 -2.51
N LEU A 50 4.62 -3.17 -3.24
CA LEU A 50 6.03 -3.42 -3.01
C LEU A 50 6.79 -2.10 -2.93
N SER A 51 7.88 -2.07 -2.16
CA SER A 51 8.82 -0.93 -2.10
C SER A 51 10.02 -1.20 -3.01
N ALA A 52 10.44 -0.21 -3.76
CA ALA A 52 11.66 -0.26 -4.56
C ALA A 52 12.89 -0.07 -3.66
N GLU A 53 13.61 -1.17 -3.39
CA GLU A 53 14.78 -1.14 -2.50
C GLU A 53 16.05 -0.62 -3.18
N THR A 54 16.10 -0.62 -4.51
CA THR A 54 17.25 -0.22 -5.32
C THR A 54 16.87 0.78 -6.39
N GLY A 55 17.85 1.48 -6.97
CA GLY A 55 17.67 2.39 -8.09
C GLY A 55 17.84 1.75 -9.47
N SER A 56 17.76 0.43 -9.61
CA SER A 56 17.96 -0.26 -10.90
C SER A 56 16.97 0.13 -11.99
N MET A 57 15.83 0.70 -11.60
CA MET A 57 14.79 1.17 -12.50
C MET A 57 14.74 2.70 -12.64
N SER A 58 15.73 3.41 -12.11
CA SER A 58 15.85 4.86 -12.29
C SER A 58 15.99 5.22 -13.78
N PRO A 59 15.37 6.32 -14.27
CA PRO A 59 14.56 7.28 -13.51
C PRO A 59 13.06 6.90 -13.41
N THR A 60 12.64 5.76 -13.96
CA THR A 60 11.22 5.36 -14.01
C THR A 60 10.66 5.03 -12.62
N ILE A 61 11.47 4.32 -11.82
CA ILE A 61 11.17 3.98 -10.41
C ILE A 61 12.43 4.27 -9.61
N GLU A 62 12.32 5.17 -8.67
CA GLU A 62 13.41 5.54 -7.78
C GLU A 62 13.41 4.66 -6.53
N LYS A 63 14.57 4.57 -5.88
CA LYS A 63 14.67 3.90 -4.59
C LYS A 63 13.72 4.56 -3.57
N GLY A 64 12.92 3.75 -2.89
CA GLY A 64 11.92 4.22 -1.92
C GLY A 64 10.53 4.45 -2.51
N ASP A 65 10.38 4.43 -3.83
CA ASP A 65 9.06 4.46 -4.46
C ASP A 65 8.25 3.19 -4.13
N ILE A 66 6.93 3.33 -4.18
CA ILE A 66 6.02 2.19 -4.05
C ILE A 66 5.50 1.82 -5.43
N VAL A 67 5.54 0.53 -5.74
CA VAL A 67 4.95 -0.03 -6.95
C VAL A 67 3.75 -0.91 -6.60
N ILE A 68 2.66 -0.75 -7.34
CA ILE A 68 1.50 -1.63 -7.27
C ILE A 68 1.57 -2.58 -8.45
N ILE A 69 1.62 -3.87 -8.16
CA ILE A 69 1.63 -4.92 -9.18
C ILE A 69 0.28 -5.61 -9.24
N LYS A 70 -0.15 -5.98 -10.44
CA LYS A 70 -1.29 -6.87 -10.69
C LYS A 70 -0.77 -8.27 -10.93
N ILE A 71 -1.15 -9.21 -10.09
CA ILE A 71 -0.67 -10.57 -10.07
C ILE A 71 -1.36 -11.38 -11.17
N GLY A 72 -0.58 -12.14 -11.95
CA GLY A 72 -1.10 -13.01 -13.02
C GLY A 72 -1.70 -12.28 -14.23
N ASP A 73 -1.39 -11.00 -14.41
CA ASP A 73 -1.83 -10.23 -15.58
C ASP A 73 -1.06 -10.62 -16.86
N GLU A 74 -1.67 -10.38 -18.02
CA GLU A 74 -0.96 -10.53 -19.29
C GLU A 74 0.20 -9.56 -19.38
N ILE A 75 1.33 -10.07 -19.85
CA ILE A 75 2.57 -9.30 -19.99
C ILE A 75 2.99 -9.23 -21.46
N LYS A 76 3.59 -8.12 -21.83
CA LYS A 76 4.14 -7.87 -23.15
C LYS A 76 5.50 -7.18 -23.06
N GLU A 77 6.22 -7.11 -24.15
CA GLU A 77 7.48 -6.38 -24.23
C GLU A 77 7.28 -4.91 -23.82
N ASN A 78 8.27 -4.35 -23.14
CA ASN A 78 8.28 -3.04 -22.50
C ASN A 78 7.44 -2.90 -21.21
N ASP A 79 6.66 -3.90 -20.81
CA ASP A 79 6.02 -3.89 -19.50
C ASP A 79 7.07 -3.98 -18.38
N ILE A 80 6.79 -3.32 -17.25
CA ILE A 80 7.57 -3.49 -16.03
C ILE A 80 6.94 -4.62 -15.23
N ILE A 81 7.72 -5.63 -14.90
CA ILE A 81 7.28 -6.81 -14.16
C ILE A 81 8.05 -6.95 -12.85
N THR A 82 7.40 -7.58 -11.88
CA THR A 82 8.08 -8.12 -10.70
C THR A 82 8.14 -9.63 -10.82
N TYR A 83 9.33 -10.19 -10.68
CA TYR A 83 9.58 -11.62 -10.73
C TYR A 83 10.42 -12.09 -9.54
N LYS A 84 10.39 -13.39 -9.27
CA LYS A 84 11.15 -14.00 -8.18
C LYS A 84 12.37 -14.73 -8.73
N LYS A 85 13.55 -14.38 -8.21
CA LYS A 85 14.81 -15.07 -8.49
C LYS A 85 15.61 -15.23 -7.21
N ASP A 86 16.14 -16.43 -6.96
CA ASP A 86 16.97 -16.73 -5.78
C ASP A 86 16.39 -16.24 -4.46
N ASN A 87 15.07 -16.38 -4.32
CA ASN A 87 14.30 -15.90 -3.16
C ASN A 87 14.27 -14.38 -2.96
N VAL A 88 14.58 -13.60 -4.01
CA VAL A 88 14.51 -12.13 -4.05
C VAL A 88 13.45 -11.70 -5.06
N LEU A 89 12.71 -10.64 -4.75
CA LEU A 89 11.81 -9.98 -5.68
C LEU A 89 12.57 -8.92 -6.46
N ILE A 90 12.53 -9.00 -7.78
CA ILE A 90 13.20 -8.08 -8.69
C ILE A 90 12.13 -7.43 -9.57
N THR A 91 12.20 -6.12 -9.73
CA THR A 91 11.28 -5.36 -10.60
C THR A 91 12.09 -4.73 -11.72
N HIS A 92 11.91 -5.23 -12.95
CA HIS A 92 12.61 -4.77 -14.14
C HIS A 92 11.66 -4.71 -15.35
N ARG A 93 12.11 -4.06 -16.42
CA ARG A 93 11.38 -3.94 -17.69
C ARG A 93 11.67 -5.13 -18.58
N ILE A 94 10.64 -5.64 -19.24
CA ILE A 94 10.79 -6.69 -20.24
C ILE A 94 11.48 -6.13 -21.48
N SER A 95 12.66 -6.66 -21.79
CA SER A 95 13.37 -6.40 -23.05
C SER A 95 12.86 -7.30 -24.18
N LYS A 96 12.61 -8.59 -23.88
CA LYS A 96 12.18 -9.57 -24.87
C LYS A 96 11.40 -10.71 -24.24
N ILE A 97 10.40 -11.19 -24.94
CA ILE A 97 9.62 -12.38 -24.58
C ILE A 97 9.90 -13.46 -25.62
N ASN A 98 10.37 -14.63 -25.17
CA ASN A 98 10.45 -15.86 -25.96
C ASN A 98 9.30 -16.80 -25.57
N GLU A 99 9.19 -17.97 -26.20
CA GLU A 99 8.11 -18.93 -25.94
C GLU A 99 7.94 -19.26 -24.44
N ASN A 100 9.04 -19.60 -23.74
CA ASN A 100 9.01 -19.99 -22.33
C ASN A 100 9.82 -19.07 -21.40
N THR A 101 10.61 -18.14 -21.95
CA THR A 101 11.52 -17.30 -21.18
C THR A 101 11.30 -15.83 -21.43
N ILE A 102 11.67 -15.02 -20.45
CA ILE A 102 11.63 -13.57 -20.51
C ILE A 102 13.02 -13.04 -20.21
N ILE A 103 13.46 -12.09 -21.00
CA ILE A 103 14.66 -11.30 -20.74
C ILE A 103 14.16 -9.95 -20.21
N ALA A 104 14.57 -9.61 -19.00
CA ALA A 104 14.28 -8.32 -18.38
C ALA A 104 15.55 -7.50 -18.21
N LYS A 105 15.39 -6.21 -17.95
CA LYS A 105 16.50 -5.28 -17.74
C LYS A 105 16.04 -4.12 -16.84
N GLY A 106 16.85 -3.75 -15.88
CA GLY A 106 16.63 -2.50 -15.15
C GLY A 106 16.90 -1.30 -16.05
N ASP A 107 16.06 -0.27 -15.95
CA ASP A 107 16.17 0.93 -16.80
C ASP A 107 17.54 1.62 -16.63
N TYR A 108 18.14 1.53 -15.45
CA TYR A 108 19.46 2.08 -15.13
C TYR A 108 20.63 1.09 -15.46
N ASN A 109 20.32 -0.17 -15.71
CA ASN A 109 21.35 -1.18 -15.92
C ASN A 109 21.92 -1.11 -17.36
N ASN A 110 23.19 -1.45 -17.53
CA ASN A 110 23.83 -1.51 -18.85
C ASN A 110 23.60 -2.85 -19.58
N THR A 111 23.28 -3.90 -18.83
CA THR A 111 23.15 -5.27 -19.35
C THR A 111 21.78 -5.85 -19.04
N ASP A 112 21.34 -6.76 -19.89
CA ASP A 112 20.14 -7.56 -19.62
C ASP A 112 20.37 -8.53 -18.46
N ASP A 113 19.28 -8.91 -17.80
CA ASP A 113 19.29 -9.96 -16.80
C ASP A 113 19.44 -11.34 -17.45
N VAL A 114 19.86 -12.31 -16.66
CA VAL A 114 19.81 -13.72 -17.08
C VAL A 114 18.33 -14.09 -17.34
N PRO A 115 18.03 -14.77 -18.47
CA PRO A 115 16.66 -15.15 -18.79
C PRO A 115 15.96 -15.87 -17.65
N ILE A 116 14.72 -15.48 -17.39
CA ILE A 116 13.85 -16.07 -16.36
C ILE A 116 12.73 -16.88 -17.03
N GLN A 117 12.17 -17.85 -16.32
CA GLN A 117 10.98 -18.58 -16.77
C GLN A 117 9.72 -17.72 -16.55
N LYS A 118 8.72 -17.87 -17.40
CA LYS A 118 7.46 -17.14 -17.27
C LYS A 118 6.77 -17.34 -15.92
N GLU A 119 6.91 -18.52 -15.33
CA GLU A 119 6.35 -18.92 -14.03
C GLU A 119 6.99 -18.17 -12.85
N GLN A 120 8.17 -17.59 -13.05
CA GLN A 120 8.83 -16.77 -12.03
C GLN A 120 8.22 -15.36 -11.93
N VAL A 121 7.44 -14.95 -12.94
CA VAL A 121 6.78 -13.65 -12.92
C VAL A 121 5.62 -13.68 -11.92
N ILE A 122 5.64 -12.75 -11.00
CA ILE A 122 4.59 -12.58 -9.99
C ILE A 122 3.48 -11.70 -10.57
N GLY A 123 3.84 -10.58 -11.19
CA GLY A 123 2.88 -9.66 -11.73
C GLY A 123 3.52 -8.49 -12.49
N LYS A 124 2.65 -7.70 -13.08
CA LYS A 124 2.97 -6.50 -13.85
C LYS A 124 2.76 -5.26 -13.01
N VAL A 125 3.67 -4.31 -13.08
CA VAL A 125 3.50 -2.99 -12.45
C VAL A 125 2.40 -2.24 -13.18
N VAL A 126 1.38 -1.84 -12.45
CA VAL A 126 0.22 -1.10 -12.97
C VAL A 126 0.17 0.34 -12.47
N PHE A 127 0.82 0.62 -11.35
CA PHE A 127 0.89 1.96 -10.79
C PHE A 127 2.18 2.18 -9.99
N ILE A 128 2.73 3.39 -10.04
CA ILE A 128 3.94 3.80 -9.33
C ILE A 128 3.58 5.01 -8.47
N VAL A 129 3.88 4.96 -7.18
CA VAL A 129 3.73 6.10 -6.26
C VAL A 129 5.12 6.61 -5.93
N ASN A 130 5.43 7.75 -6.48
CA ASN A 130 6.76 8.38 -6.33
C ASN A 130 6.84 9.19 -5.03
N ASN A 131 8.06 9.42 -4.56
CA ASN A 131 8.36 10.28 -3.40
C ASN A 131 7.72 9.82 -2.07
N VAL A 132 7.53 8.54 -1.89
CA VAL A 132 6.89 7.99 -0.68
C VAL A 132 7.75 8.19 0.57
N GLU A 133 9.06 8.40 0.43
CA GLU A 133 9.93 8.73 1.57
C GLU A 133 9.47 9.99 2.32
N ILE A 134 8.97 10.99 1.61
CA ILE A 134 8.41 12.21 2.22
C ILE A 134 7.19 11.85 3.08
N TRP A 135 6.28 11.06 2.53
CA TRP A 135 5.07 10.60 3.23
C TRP A 135 5.41 9.67 4.39
N LYS A 136 6.36 8.74 4.19
CA LYS A 136 6.83 7.85 5.23
C LYS A 136 7.38 8.65 6.41
N LYS A 137 8.20 9.65 6.15
CA LYS A 137 8.75 10.55 7.18
C LYS A 137 7.63 11.30 7.91
N VAL A 138 6.66 11.85 7.19
CA VAL A 138 5.51 12.55 7.78
C VAL A 138 4.70 11.62 8.70
N PHE A 139 4.43 10.38 8.27
CA PHE A 139 3.62 9.42 9.03
C PHE A 139 4.39 8.66 10.13
N THR A 140 5.72 8.75 10.16
CA THR A 140 6.53 8.11 11.21
C THR A 140 7.18 9.13 12.16
N ASP A 141 7.13 10.43 11.83
CA ASP A 141 7.70 11.48 12.68
C ASP A 141 6.82 11.69 13.92
N ALA A 142 7.40 11.45 15.08
CA ALA A 142 6.73 11.65 16.37
C ALA A 142 6.21 13.09 16.55
N HIS A 143 6.91 14.08 15.97
CA HIS A 143 6.49 15.49 16.02
C HIS A 143 5.22 15.77 15.20
N VAL A 144 4.86 14.87 14.26
CA VAL A 144 3.60 14.95 13.49
C VAL A 144 2.53 14.07 14.14
N ILE A 145 2.87 12.83 14.50
CA ILE A 145 1.92 11.86 15.03
C ILE A 145 1.36 12.28 16.39
N ILE A 146 2.22 12.74 17.31
CA ILE A 146 1.79 13.11 18.68
C ILE A 146 0.76 14.24 18.66
N PRO A 147 0.97 15.38 17.97
CA PRO A 147 -0.05 16.43 17.88
C PRO A 147 -1.35 15.95 17.24
N VAL A 148 -1.28 15.10 16.21
CA VAL A 148 -2.48 14.54 15.57
C VAL A 148 -3.28 13.69 16.56
N ILE A 149 -2.62 12.80 17.29
CA ILE A 149 -3.27 11.96 18.31
C ILE A 149 -3.90 12.84 19.41
N ILE A 150 -3.17 13.83 19.92
CA ILE A 150 -3.67 14.76 20.94
C ILE A 150 -4.90 15.51 20.40
N THR A 151 -4.84 16.00 19.17
CA THR A 151 -5.96 16.72 18.54
C THR A 151 -7.20 15.83 18.43
N VAL A 152 -7.04 14.57 18.01
CA VAL A 152 -8.15 13.59 17.95
C VAL A 152 -8.74 13.34 19.34
N ILE A 153 -7.89 13.13 20.37
CA ILE A 153 -8.35 12.91 21.75
C ILE A 153 -9.12 14.12 22.26
N LEU A 154 -8.59 15.34 22.07
CA LEU A 154 -9.26 16.56 22.48
C LEU A 154 -10.58 16.75 21.75
N PHE A 155 -10.65 16.45 20.47
CA PHE A 155 -11.87 16.53 19.67
C PHE A 155 -12.94 15.56 20.16
N VAL A 156 -12.57 14.31 20.45
CA VAL A 156 -13.48 13.32 21.04
C VAL A 156 -13.95 13.76 22.44
N ALA A 157 -13.05 14.27 23.28
CA ALA A 157 -13.39 14.78 24.61
C ALA A 157 -14.35 15.96 24.55
N LEU A 158 -14.18 16.89 23.59
CA LEU A 158 -15.09 18.04 23.37
C LEU A 158 -16.48 17.58 22.93
N ILE A 159 -16.58 16.59 22.04
CA ILE A 159 -17.86 16.01 21.62
C ILE A 159 -18.58 15.40 22.83
N SER A 160 -17.90 14.54 23.58
CA SER A 160 -18.47 13.88 24.78
C SER A 160 -18.86 14.87 25.85
N TYR A 161 -18.11 15.95 26.06
CA TYR A 161 -18.47 17.01 27.01
C TYR A 161 -19.72 17.75 26.58
N LYS A 162 -19.86 18.04 25.29
CA LYS A 162 -21.02 18.73 24.74
C LYS A 162 -22.31 17.92 24.84
N GLU A 163 -22.23 16.60 24.63
CA GLU A 163 -23.33 15.66 24.80
C GLU A 163 -23.81 15.65 26.26
N LYS A 164 -22.91 15.53 27.24
CA LYS A 164 -23.20 15.48 28.66
C LYS A 164 -23.87 16.76 29.14
N LYS A 165 -23.43 17.92 28.65
CA LYS A 165 -24.03 19.24 29.00
C LYS A 165 -25.38 19.48 28.31
N GLY A 166 -25.64 18.85 27.17
CA GLY A 166 -26.93 18.88 26.48
C GLY A 166 -28.01 18.12 27.25
N GLU A 167 -27.67 17.00 27.86
CA GLU A 167 -28.59 16.20 28.69
C GLU A 167 -28.92 16.86 30.02
N GLU A 168 -28.00 17.65 30.59
CA GLU A 168 -28.19 18.34 31.88
C GLU A 168 -29.09 19.58 31.78
N ASN A 169 -29.32 20.14 30.59
CA ASN A 169 -30.16 21.31 30.34
C ASN A 169 -31.61 20.97 29.87
N ASP A 170 -31.93 19.69 29.72
CA ASP A 170 -33.27 19.22 29.29
C ASP A 170 -34.17 18.75 30.47
N TRP A 171 -33.82 19.15 31.74
CA TRP A 171 -34.61 18.91 32.98
C TRP A 171 -35.24 20.19 33.52
#